data_990029c3357ed39693085f7f2a80788f
#
_entry.id   990029c3357ed39693085f7f2a80788f
#
_cell.length_a   1.000
_cell.length_b   1.000
_cell.length_c   1.000
_cell.angle_alpha   90.00
_cell.angle_beta   90.00
_cell.angle_gamma   90.00
#
_symmetry.space_group_name_H-M   'P 1'
#
loop_
_entity.id
_entity.type
_entity.pdbx_description
1 polymer ?
#
loop_
_entity_poly.entity_id
_entity_poly.type
_entity_poly.pdbx_seq_one_letter_code
_entity_poly.pdbx_strand_id
1 'polypeptide(L)'
;MSVSEHWRALRQSLNASQPRQRWRARGLWWGALLLGLTLLHPQASLPNRVYDWFFVVDITQSMNVQDYQQGGKSVSRLQVAKQALRQTIARLPCGSRVALGLFTERNSLNIVRPVEVCSHYAALDQTIARLDWRMAWAADSFIAHGVYSALEQTPGLGKEMRLMVLTDGHQAPPANPKYMPAFAGKAGEVKGYLIGMGQPTPSPIPKLDEKDAVAGYWEQEEVQRFGNFGMAETLSVLAMEQGQHDRNAGHGAGSDLLSNAHLSGLDAANLQRLSSQTGLDYAALTQPSELPALATGMGLSAYRWADTDMRPWLAVPAIVLFCIYLILTFADSGLWMTASRLVRQVCGSVKPFLPSRFRLKE
;
A
#
# COMPACT_ATOMS: atom_id res chain seq x y z
N MET A 1 42.06 -30.54 4.21
CA MET A 1 41.22 -31.67 4.67
C MET A 1 40.21 -31.99 3.57
N SER A 2 40.15 -33.23 3.09
CA SER A 2 39.25 -33.61 2.02
C SER A 2 37.80 -33.79 2.56
N VAL A 3 36.80 -33.61 1.69
CA VAL A 3 35.40 -33.85 2.04
C VAL A 3 35.16 -35.24 2.64
N SER A 4 35.95 -36.23 2.21
CA SER A 4 35.93 -37.62 2.71
C SER A 4 36.41 -37.75 4.16
N GLU A 5 37.32 -36.91 4.60
CA GLU A 5 37.80 -36.91 6.02
C GLU A 5 36.76 -36.28 6.94
N HIS A 6 36.05 -35.25 6.49
CA HIS A 6 34.93 -34.67 7.23
C HIS A 6 33.80 -35.69 7.44
N TRP A 7 33.46 -36.44 6.40
CA TRP A 7 32.42 -37.47 6.49
C TRP A 7 32.82 -38.63 7.42
N ARG A 8 34.08 -39.03 7.45
CA ARG A 8 34.57 -40.05 8.39
C ARG A 8 34.57 -39.56 9.81
N ALA A 9 35.03 -38.34 10.06
CA ALA A 9 35.01 -37.73 11.38
C ALA A 9 33.55 -37.57 11.93
N LEU A 10 32.61 -37.20 11.09
CA LEU A 10 31.19 -37.11 11.44
C LEU A 10 30.57 -38.47 11.74
N ARG A 11 30.90 -39.52 10.97
CA ARG A 11 30.48 -40.90 11.21
C ARG A 11 31.07 -41.46 12.52
N GLN A 12 32.31 -41.14 12.85
CA GLN A 12 32.95 -41.53 14.09
C GLN A 12 32.32 -40.80 15.30
N SER A 13 31.93 -39.55 15.16
CA SER A 13 31.27 -38.79 16.24
C SER A 13 29.84 -39.29 16.53
N LEU A 14 29.13 -39.81 15.53
CA LEU A 14 27.83 -40.46 15.70
C LEU A 14 27.93 -41.78 16.52
N ASN A 15 29.06 -42.48 16.43
CA ASN A 15 29.33 -43.72 17.14
C ASN A 15 30.12 -43.53 18.44
N ALA A 16 30.45 -42.30 18.81
CA ALA A 16 31.21 -41.99 20.00
C ALA A 16 30.52 -42.51 21.28
N SER A 17 31.33 -43.08 22.19
CA SER A 17 30.85 -43.66 23.46
C SER A 17 30.30 -42.61 24.44
N GLN A 18 30.64 -41.32 24.24
CA GLN A 18 30.18 -40.22 25.07
C GLN A 18 28.77 -39.74 24.68
N PRO A 19 27.78 -39.77 25.55
CA PRO A 19 26.39 -39.41 25.19
C PRO A 19 26.26 -37.97 24.69
N ARG A 20 27.03 -37.02 25.25
CA ARG A 20 27.02 -35.61 24.82
C ARG A 20 27.43 -35.41 23.36
N GLN A 21 28.45 -36.15 22.87
CA GLN A 21 28.94 -36.04 21.53
C GLN A 21 27.95 -36.62 20.50
N ARG A 22 27.20 -37.66 20.88
CA ARG A 22 26.11 -38.23 20.06
C ARG A 22 24.95 -37.24 19.88
N TRP A 23 24.55 -36.57 20.96
CA TRP A 23 23.47 -35.58 20.91
C TRP A 23 23.84 -34.38 20.00
N ARG A 24 25.07 -33.91 20.06
CA ARG A 24 25.57 -32.82 19.20
C ARG A 24 25.56 -33.20 17.73
N ALA A 25 26.10 -34.38 17.40
CA ALA A 25 26.13 -34.85 16.01
C ALA A 25 24.69 -35.04 15.48
N ARG A 26 23.79 -35.59 16.27
CA ARG A 26 22.38 -35.73 15.91
C ARG A 26 21.70 -34.36 15.66
N GLY A 27 21.90 -33.40 16.56
CA GLY A 27 21.36 -32.05 16.42
C GLY A 27 21.83 -31.37 15.12
N LEU A 28 23.12 -31.49 14.80
CA LEU A 28 23.67 -30.95 13.56
C LEU A 28 23.06 -31.63 12.33
N TRP A 29 22.90 -32.95 12.34
CA TRP A 29 22.29 -33.71 11.25
C TRP A 29 20.82 -33.32 11.04
N TRP A 30 20.04 -33.20 12.10
CA TRP A 30 18.66 -32.77 12.03
C TRP A 30 18.55 -31.32 11.55
N GLY A 31 19.41 -30.42 12.02
CA GLY A 31 19.48 -29.04 11.54
C GLY A 31 19.82 -28.96 10.03
N ALA A 32 20.81 -29.73 9.58
CA ALA A 32 21.19 -29.80 8.19
C ALA A 32 20.08 -30.41 7.31
N LEU A 33 19.40 -31.46 7.81
CA LEU A 33 18.26 -32.07 7.10
C LEU A 33 17.10 -31.07 6.96
N LEU A 34 16.73 -30.39 8.04
CA LEU A 34 15.67 -29.37 8.02
C LEU A 34 16.00 -28.24 7.06
N LEU A 35 17.25 -27.76 7.06
CA LEU A 35 17.73 -26.76 6.10
C LEU A 35 17.69 -27.30 4.66
N GLY A 36 18.10 -28.54 4.43
CA GLY A 36 18.00 -29.18 3.13
C GLY A 36 16.56 -29.29 2.61
N LEU A 37 15.62 -29.58 3.51
CA LEU A 37 14.19 -29.63 3.18
C LEU A 37 13.64 -28.26 2.75
N THR A 38 14.19 -27.15 3.23
CA THR A 38 13.76 -25.81 2.77
C THR A 38 14.05 -25.57 1.30
N LEU A 39 15.04 -26.23 0.70
CA LEU A 39 15.38 -26.11 -0.72
C LEU A 39 14.33 -26.73 -1.64
N LEU A 40 13.50 -27.64 -1.11
CA LEU A 40 12.41 -28.28 -1.87
C LEU A 40 11.16 -27.38 -1.98
N HIS A 41 11.20 -26.16 -1.45
CA HIS A 41 10.06 -25.22 -1.42
C HIS A 41 8.77 -25.88 -0.90
N PRO A 42 8.79 -26.47 0.31
CA PRO A 42 7.64 -27.17 0.84
C PRO A 42 6.50 -26.19 1.03
N GLN A 43 5.35 -26.51 0.43
CA GLN A 43 4.11 -25.78 0.57
C GLN A 43 3.09 -26.65 1.28
N ALA A 44 2.33 -26.07 2.19
CA ALA A 44 1.21 -26.72 2.82
C ALA A 44 -0.04 -25.85 2.67
N SER A 45 -1.16 -26.46 2.27
CA SER A 45 -2.41 -25.76 2.22
C SER A 45 -2.96 -25.61 3.65
N LEU A 46 -2.98 -24.37 4.16
CA LEU A 46 -3.43 -24.03 5.50
C LEU A 46 -4.58 -23.01 5.43
N PRO A 47 -5.51 -23.01 6.43
CA PRO A 47 -6.55 -22.01 6.50
C PRO A 47 -5.94 -20.66 6.92
N ASN A 48 -5.77 -19.77 5.96
CA ASN A 48 -5.20 -18.44 6.18
C ASN A 48 -6.29 -17.36 6.14
N ARG A 49 -6.05 -16.28 6.88
CA ARG A 49 -6.80 -15.03 6.69
C ARG A 49 -6.31 -14.39 5.41
N VAL A 50 -7.22 -14.17 4.47
CA VAL A 50 -6.95 -13.58 3.16
C VAL A 50 -7.79 -12.33 2.97
N TYR A 51 -7.34 -11.45 2.09
CA TYR A 51 -7.99 -10.19 1.78
C TYR A 51 -8.12 -10.07 0.26
N ASP A 52 -9.34 -9.94 -0.22
CA ASP A 52 -9.61 -9.78 -1.64
C ASP A 52 -9.94 -8.31 -1.92
N TRP A 53 -9.08 -7.61 -2.68
CA TRP A 53 -9.19 -6.19 -2.95
C TRP A 53 -9.28 -5.86 -4.43
N PHE A 54 -10.21 -4.98 -4.76
CA PHE A 54 -10.20 -4.24 -6.00
C PHE A 54 -9.69 -2.83 -5.71
N PHE A 55 -8.46 -2.54 -6.08
CA PHE A 55 -7.85 -1.22 -5.96
C PHE A 55 -8.14 -0.43 -7.23
N VAL A 56 -8.76 0.72 -7.09
CA VAL A 56 -9.00 1.67 -8.17
C VAL A 56 -8.19 2.93 -7.89
N VAL A 57 -7.35 3.32 -8.84
CA VAL A 57 -6.49 4.49 -8.73
C VAL A 57 -6.99 5.57 -9.65
N ASP A 58 -7.23 6.73 -9.09
CA ASP A 58 -7.48 7.94 -9.86
C ASP A 58 -6.19 8.36 -10.55
N ILE A 59 -6.25 8.48 -11.88
CA ILE A 59 -5.12 8.90 -12.72
C ILE A 59 -5.36 10.24 -13.40
N THR A 60 -6.35 10.99 -12.95
CA THR A 60 -6.63 12.33 -13.49
C THR A 60 -5.51 13.31 -13.17
N GLN A 61 -5.46 14.43 -13.86
CA GLN A 61 -4.33 15.37 -13.75
C GLN A 61 -4.15 15.97 -12.36
N SER A 62 -5.22 16.06 -11.57
CA SER A 62 -5.17 16.52 -10.17
C SER A 62 -4.28 15.62 -9.28
N MET A 63 -4.15 14.34 -9.64
CA MET A 63 -3.26 13.41 -8.95
C MET A 63 -1.76 13.67 -9.23
N ASN A 64 -1.41 14.54 -10.17
CA ASN A 64 -0.04 14.98 -10.40
C ASN A 64 0.41 16.11 -9.46
N VAL A 65 -0.50 16.70 -8.68
CA VAL A 65 -0.15 17.72 -7.67
C VAL A 65 0.88 17.15 -6.70
N GLN A 66 1.96 17.93 -6.45
CA GLN A 66 3.12 17.53 -5.66
C GLN A 66 3.02 18.09 -4.24
N ASP A 67 2.00 17.72 -3.50
CA ASP A 67 1.71 18.23 -2.16
C ASP A 67 2.10 17.27 -1.00
N TYR A 68 2.72 16.13 -1.33
CA TYR A 68 3.36 15.26 -0.35
C TYR A 68 4.85 15.53 -0.23
N GLN A 69 5.42 15.24 0.95
CA GLN A 69 6.86 15.36 1.21
C GLN A 69 7.45 14.00 1.57
N GLN A 70 8.46 13.56 0.82
CA GLN A 70 9.18 12.31 1.08
C GLN A 70 10.70 12.56 0.99
N GLY A 71 11.41 12.33 2.08
CA GLY A 71 12.86 12.53 2.10
C GLY A 71 13.29 13.96 1.74
N GLY A 72 12.47 14.97 2.06
CA GLY A 72 12.72 16.37 1.73
C GLY A 72 12.43 16.77 0.28
N LYS A 73 11.79 15.89 -0.50
CA LYS A 73 11.36 16.18 -1.88
C LYS A 73 9.85 16.17 -1.97
N SER A 74 9.30 17.07 -2.77
CA SER A 74 7.89 17.07 -3.12
C SER A 74 7.59 15.91 -4.07
N VAL A 75 6.49 15.19 -3.79
CA VAL A 75 6.09 13.98 -4.52
C VAL A 75 4.62 14.09 -4.91
N SER A 76 4.27 13.60 -6.09
CA SER A 76 2.89 13.63 -6.57
C SER A 76 1.99 12.66 -5.82
N ARG A 77 0.69 12.98 -5.75
CA ARG A 77 -0.35 12.11 -5.16
C ARG A 77 -0.35 10.74 -5.82
N LEU A 78 -0.26 10.68 -7.15
CA LEU A 78 -0.19 9.43 -7.90
C LEU A 78 1.03 8.59 -7.50
N GLN A 79 2.18 9.22 -7.30
CA GLN A 79 3.38 8.50 -6.87
C GLN A 79 3.25 7.94 -5.45
N VAL A 80 2.62 8.70 -4.54
CA VAL A 80 2.30 8.24 -3.18
C VAL A 80 1.31 7.08 -3.22
N ALA A 81 0.24 7.16 -4.06
CA ALA A 81 -0.73 6.09 -4.25
C ALA A 81 -0.05 4.79 -4.74
N LYS A 82 0.81 4.90 -5.76
CA LYS A 82 1.59 3.77 -6.29
C LYS A 82 2.46 3.13 -5.20
N GLN A 83 3.16 3.94 -4.42
CA GLN A 83 4.01 3.46 -3.33
C GLN A 83 3.19 2.79 -2.22
N ALA A 84 2.07 3.37 -1.84
CA ALA A 84 1.16 2.82 -0.84
C ALA A 84 0.59 1.46 -1.27
N LEU A 85 0.16 1.33 -2.53
CA LEU A 85 -0.32 0.07 -3.09
C LEU A 85 0.78 -1.00 -3.15
N ARG A 86 1.99 -0.65 -3.58
CA ARG A 86 3.13 -1.58 -3.61
C ARG A 86 3.48 -2.08 -2.20
N GLN A 87 3.46 -1.21 -1.20
CA GLN A 87 3.63 -1.61 0.21
C GLN A 87 2.48 -2.48 0.70
N THR A 88 1.27 -2.23 0.22
CA THR A 88 0.09 -3.02 0.60
C THR A 88 0.17 -4.43 0.03
N ILE A 89 0.41 -4.60 -1.27
CA ILE A 89 0.52 -5.94 -1.87
C ILE A 89 1.67 -6.76 -1.28
N ALA A 90 2.77 -6.10 -0.87
CA ALA A 90 3.90 -6.76 -0.21
C ALA A 90 3.56 -7.29 1.20
N ARG A 91 2.50 -6.77 1.84
CA ARG A 91 2.08 -7.16 3.20
C ARG A 91 0.83 -8.03 3.22
N LEU A 92 0.14 -8.16 2.09
CA LEU A 92 -1.00 -9.07 2.01
C LEU A 92 -0.53 -10.53 2.14
N PRO A 93 -1.20 -11.35 2.95
CA PRO A 93 -0.88 -12.78 3.07
C PRO A 93 -1.16 -13.52 1.77
N CYS A 94 -0.37 -14.56 1.50
CA CYS A 94 -0.59 -15.44 0.36
C CYS A 94 -2.00 -16.05 0.42
N GLY A 95 -2.61 -16.23 -0.75
CA GLY A 95 -4.02 -16.57 -0.91
C GLY A 95 -4.95 -15.37 -1.05
N SER A 96 -4.48 -14.16 -0.71
CA SER A 96 -5.21 -12.91 -1.01
C SER A 96 -5.24 -12.64 -2.50
N ARG A 97 -6.33 -12.04 -3.00
CA ARG A 97 -6.47 -11.68 -4.41
C ARG A 97 -6.52 -10.18 -4.57
N VAL A 98 -5.87 -9.72 -5.63
CA VAL A 98 -5.82 -8.30 -5.98
C VAL A 98 -6.29 -8.12 -7.41
N ALA A 99 -7.27 -7.24 -7.59
CA ALA A 99 -7.67 -6.66 -8.87
C ALA A 99 -7.21 -5.21 -8.90
N LEU A 100 -6.82 -4.71 -10.08
CA LEU A 100 -6.43 -3.33 -10.28
C LEU A 100 -7.34 -2.65 -11.28
N GLY A 101 -7.72 -1.42 -11.00
CA GLY A 101 -8.49 -0.56 -11.88
C GLY A 101 -7.94 0.86 -11.92
N LEU A 102 -8.32 1.58 -12.94
CA LEU A 102 -8.05 2.99 -13.13
C LEU A 102 -9.36 3.75 -13.14
N PHE A 103 -9.36 4.93 -12.57
CA PHE A 103 -10.43 5.88 -12.70
C PHE A 103 -9.98 7.07 -13.54
N THR A 104 -10.78 7.43 -14.50
CA THR A 104 -10.67 8.66 -15.30
C THR A 104 -12.04 9.01 -15.87
N GLU A 105 -12.30 10.29 -16.07
CA GLU A 105 -13.57 10.82 -16.58
C GLU A 105 -14.77 10.40 -15.70
N ARG A 106 -15.58 9.43 -16.12
CA ARG A 106 -16.80 8.96 -15.46
C ARG A 106 -16.76 7.48 -15.08
N ASN A 107 -15.73 6.76 -15.52
CA ASN A 107 -15.69 5.33 -15.42
C ASN A 107 -14.46 4.82 -14.68
N SER A 108 -14.65 3.76 -13.95
CA SER A 108 -13.56 2.93 -13.47
C SER A 108 -13.38 1.76 -14.43
N LEU A 109 -12.16 1.53 -14.85
CA LEU A 109 -11.81 0.44 -15.77
C LEU A 109 -10.97 -0.59 -15.04
N ASN A 110 -11.42 -1.84 -15.00
CA ASN A 110 -10.61 -2.95 -14.49
C ASN A 110 -9.52 -3.32 -15.50
N ILE A 111 -8.24 -3.14 -15.10
CA ILE A 111 -7.07 -3.44 -15.93
C ILE A 111 -6.41 -4.77 -15.59
N VAL A 112 -6.57 -5.25 -14.35
CA VAL A 112 -6.08 -6.56 -13.90
C VAL A 112 -7.21 -7.26 -13.16
N ARG A 113 -7.65 -8.41 -13.70
CA ARG A 113 -8.62 -9.27 -13.02
C ARG A 113 -8.02 -9.84 -11.73
N PRO A 114 -8.85 -10.30 -10.78
CA PRO A 114 -8.37 -10.82 -9.51
C PRO A 114 -7.34 -11.93 -9.69
N VAL A 115 -6.11 -11.67 -9.25
CA VAL A 115 -5.00 -12.64 -9.24
C VAL A 115 -4.48 -12.82 -7.82
N GLU A 116 -3.97 -14.00 -7.51
CA GLU A 116 -3.37 -14.30 -6.22
C GLU A 116 -2.05 -13.53 -6.05
N VAL A 117 -1.90 -12.88 -4.87
CA VAL A 117 -0.85 -11.89 -4.66
C VAL A 117 0.56 -12.48 -4.66
N CYS A 118 0.79 -13.63 -4.04
CA CYS A 118 2.14 -14.20 -3.95
C CYS A 118 2.62 -14.76 -5.28
N SER A 119 1.76 -15.48 -6.00
CA SER A 119 2.08 -16.07 -7.30
C SER A 119 2.30 -15.02 -8.38
N HIS A 120 1.66 -13.86 -8.26
CA HIS A 120 1.69 -12.80 -9.27
C HIS A 120 2.32 -11.50 -8.75
N TYR A 121 3.07 -11.56 -7.63
CA TYR A 121 3.60 -10.37 -6.97
C TYR A 121 4.40 -9.46 -7.92
N ALA A 122 5.34 -10.03 -8.67
CA ALA A 122 6.19 -9.26 -9.57
C ALA A 122 5.39 -8.56 -10.68
N ALA A 123 4.36 -9.23 -11.21
CA ALA A 123 3.49 -8.67 -12.24
C ALA A 123 2.63 -7.53 -11.68
N LEU A 124 2.04 -7.72 -10.49
CA LEU A 124 1.26 -6.69 -9.79
C LEU A 124 2.14 -5.48 -9.45
N ASP A 125 3.32 -5.71 -8.87
CA ASP A 125 4.25 -4.64 -8.49
C ASP A 125 4.68 -3.81 -9.70
N GLN A 126 5.02 -4.47 -10.82
CA GLN A 126 5.37 -3.79 -12.07
C GLN A 126 4.19 -3.05 -12.69
N THR A 127 2.99 -3.63 -12.65
CA THR A 127 1.78 -2.97 -13.18
C THR A 127 1.50 -1.70 -12.39
N ILE A 128 1.51 -1.75 -11.04
CA ILE A 128 1.32 -0.58 -10.20
C ILE A 128 2.42 0.46 -10.46
N ALA A 129 3.68 0.03 -10.58
CA ALA A 129 4.80 0.94 -10.85
C ALA A 129 4.64 1.69 -12.19
N ARG A 130 3.99 1.07 -13.19
CA ARG A 130 3.78 1.63 -14.53
C ARG A 130 2.49 2.41 -14.69
N LEU A 131 1.65 2.52 -13.65
CA LEU A 131 0.47 3.41 -13.71
C LEU A 131 0.94 4.83 -14.03
N ASP A 132 0.27 5.45 -14.99
CA ASP A 132 0.65 6.77 -15.51
C ASP A 132 -0.59 7.60 -15.80
N TRP A 133 -0.53 8.89 -15.51
CA TRP A 133 -1.61 9.82 -15.79
C TRP A 133 -1.93 9.93 -17.28
N ARG A 134 -0.97 9.61 -18.18
CA ARG A 134 -1.17 9.59 -19.65
C ARG A 134 -2.08 8.45 -20.11
N MET A 135 -2.40 7.50 -19.24
CA MET A 135 -3.42 6.48 -19.53
C MET A 135 -4.85 7.05 -19.46
N ALA A 136 -5.03 8.28 -18.92
CA ALA A 136 -6.31 8.97 -18.93
C ALA A 136 -6.68 9.41 -20.34
N TRP A 137 -7.90 9.09 -20.78
CA TRP A 137 -8.42 9.47 -22.11
C TRP A 137 -9.19 10.78 -22.09
N ALA A 138 -9.49 11.34 -20.92
CA ALA A 138 -10.16 12.61 -20.74
C ALA A 138 -9.56 13.40 -19.59
N ALA A 139 -9.70 14.72 -19.64
CA ALA A 139 -9.26 15.62 -18.59
C ALA A 139 -10.28 15.76 -17.45
N ASP A 140 -11.54 15.41 -17.73
CA ASP A 140 -12.65 15.52 -16.77
C ASP A 140 -12.52 14.47 -15.66
N SER A 141 -13.06 14.81 -14.47
CA SER A 141 -13.07 13.95 -13.29
C SER A 141 -14.43 14.00 -12.61
N PHE A 142 -15.31 13.05 -12.93
CA PHE A 142 -16.63 12.91 -12.31
C PHE A 142 -16.58 11.84 -11.22
N ILE A 143 -16.06 12.19 -10.05
CA ILE A 143 -15.71 11.27 -8.95
C ILE A 143 -16.89 10.36 -8.58
N ALA A 144 -18.11 10.90 -8.43
CA ALA A 144 -19.28 10.12 -8.06
C ALA A 144 -19.57 8.99 -9.08
N HIS A 145 -19.50 9.28 -10.38
CA HIS A 145 -19.69 8.28 -11.42
C HIS A 145 -18.61 7.21 -11.39
N GLY A 146 -17.34 7.61 -11.21
CA GLY A 146 -16.23 6.67 -11.12
C GLY A 146 -16.36 5.72 -9.93
N VAL A 147 -16.72 6.24 -8.76
CA VAL A 147 -16.95 5.42 -7.56
C VAL A 147 -18.14 4.46 -7.77
N TYR A 148 -19.24 4.92 -8.36
CA TYR A 148 -20.41 4.07 -8.63
C TYR A 148 -20.08 2.99 -9.67
N SER A 149 -19.36 3.35 -10.73
CA SER A 149 -18.87 2.40 -11.73
C SER A 149 -17.97 1.32 -11.12
N ALA A 150 -17.07 1.70 -10.18
CA ALA A 150 -16.23 0.75 -9.46
C ALA A 150 -17.07 -0.19 -8.57
N LEU A 151 -18.07 0.35 -7.86
CA LEU A 151 -18.97 -0.43 -7.01
C LEU A 151 -19.78 -1.43 -7.82
N GLU A 152 -20.28 -1.04 -8.99
CA GLU A 152 -21.04 -1.91 -9.89
C GLU A 152 -20.21 -3.10 -10.40
N GLN A 153 -18.93 -2.88 -10.68
CA GLN A 153 -18.03 -3.92 -11.18
C GLN A 153 -17.56 -4.89 -10.08
N THR A 154 -17.45 -4.42 -8.83
CA THR A 154 -16.83 -5.19 -7.74
C THR A 154 -17.46 -6.57 -7.50
N PRO A 155 -18.78 -6.74 -7.44
CA PRO A 155 -19.41 -8.07 -7.24
C PRO A 155 -19.07 -9.08 -8.35
N GLY A 156 -18.90 -8.61 -9.59
CA GLY A 156 -18.49 -9.44 -10.73
C GLY A 156 -17.06 -9.96 -10.64
N LEU A 157 -16.22 -9.36 -9.81
CA LEU A 157 -14.84 -9.78 -9.57
C LEU A 157 -14.73 -10.88 -8.49
N GLY A 158 -15.73 -11.01 -7.62
CA GLY A 158 -15.76 -12.04 -6.58
C GLY A 158 -16.64 -11.66 -5.39
N LYS A 159 -17.29 -12.64 -4.76
CA LYS A 159 -18.20 -12.41 -3.62
C LYS A 159 -17.55 -11.73 -2.41
N GLU A 160 -16.28 -12.02 -2.17
CA GLU A 160 -15.50 -11.48 -1.05
C GLU A 160 -14.66 -10.25 -1.46
N MET A 161 -14.82 -9.77 -2.71
CA MET A 161 -14.06 -8.63 -3.21
C MET A 161 -14.54 -7.35 -2.53
N ARG A 162 -13.57 -6.55 -2.08
CA ARG A 162 -13.77 -5.25 -1.45
C ARG A 162 -13.18 -4.18 -2.32
N LEU A 163 -13.75 -3.00 -2.27
CA LEU A 163 -13.32 -1.87 -3.08
C LEU A 163 -12.45 -0.91 -2.27
N MET A 164 -11.38 -0.45 -2.88
CA MET A 164 -10.58 0.65 -2.37
C MET A 164 -10.28 1.63 -3.49
N VAL A 165 -10.82 2.83 -3.39
CA VAL A 165 -10.63 3.90 -4.37
C VAL A 165 -9.67 4.93 -3.80
N LEU A 166 -8.57 5.21 -4.51
CA LEU A 166 -7.59 6.23 -4.14
C LEU A 166 -7.79 7.43 -5.07
N THR A 167 -8.24 8.55 -4.52
CA THR A 167 -8.56 9.78 -5.27
C THR A 167 -8.44 10.99 -4.37
N ASP A 168 -8.23 12.17 -4.92
CA ASP A 168 -8.31 13.43 -4.17
C ASP A 168 -9.76 13.92 -3.96
N GLY A 169 -10.72 13.27 -4.61
CA GLY A 169 -12.12 13.66 -4.54
C GLY A 169 -12.48 14.94 -5.28
N HIS A 170 -11.49 15.59 -5.90
CA HIS A 170 -11.67 16.83 -6.63
C HIS A 170 -12.40 16.58 -7.95
N GLN A 171 -13.55 17.22 -8.12
CA GLN A 171 -14.37 17.07 -9.31
C GLN A 171 -14.13 18.21 -10.28
N ALA A 172 -13.83 17.86 -11.54
CA ALA A 172 -13.69 18.78 -12.64
C ALA A 172 -14.47 18.25 -13.87
N PRO A 173 -15.45 19.00 -14.42
CA PRO A 173 -15.95 20.28 -13.94
C PRO A 173 -16.63 20.19 -12.56
N PRO A 174 -16.76 21.32 -11.83
CA PRO A 174 -17.41 21.35 -10.54
C PRO A 174 -18.81 20.74 -10.55
N ALA A 175 -19.13 19.98 -9.50
CA ALA A 175 -20.41 19.31 -9.40
C ALA A 175 -21.57 20.30 -9.30
N ASN A 176 -22.59 20.10 -10.12
CA ASN A 176 -23.86 20.75 -9.93
C ASN A 176 -24.73 19.89 -8.99
N PRO A 177 -25.11 20.38 -7.79
CA PRO A 177 -25.90 19.62 -6.83
C PRO A 177 -27.22 19.08 -7.40
N LYS A 178 -27.82 19.77 -8.37
CA LYS A 178 -29.09 19.37 -8.99
C LYS A 178 -28.95 18.15 -9.92
N TYR A 179 -27.77 17.97 -10.51
CA TYR A 179 -27.50 16.90 -11.48
C TYR A 179 -26.48 15.88 -10.97
N MET A 180 -26.33 15.79 -9.64
CA MET A 180 -25.50 14.76 -9.05
C MET A 180 -26.09 13.38 -9.33
N PRO A 181 -25.28 12.41 -9.78
CA PRO A 181 -25.77 11.06 -10.01
C PRO A 181 -26.24 10.45 -8.69
N ALA A 182 -27.43 9.82 -8.71
CA ALA A 182 -27.89 9.03 -7.59
C ALA A 182 -27.20 7.66 -7.59
N PHE A 183 -26.83 7.17 -6.41
CA PHE A 183 -26.33 5.81 -6.27
C PHE A 183 -27.50 4.83 -6.45
N ALA A 184 -27.47 4.04 -7.52
CA ALA A 184 -28.53 3.07 -7.82
C ALA A 184 -28.34 1.73 -7.09
N GLY A 185 -27.13 1.48 -6.51
CA GLY A 185 -26.82 0.27 -5.76
C GLY A 185 -27.35 0.29 -4.34
N LYS A 186 -27.09 -0.79 -3.61
CA LYS A 186 -27.42 -0.89 -2.17
C LYS A 186 -26.23 -0.46 -1.33
N ALA A 187 -26.41 0.56 -0.50
CA ALA A 187 -25.37 1.03 0.40
C ALA A 187 -24.89 -0.08 1.34
N GLY A 188 -23.55 -0.24 1.45
CA GLY A 188 -22.92 -1.26 2.29
C GLY A 188 -22.92 -2.68 1.72
N GLU A 189 -23.42 -2.90 0.50
CA GLU A 189 -23.32 -4.19 -0.19
C GLU A 189 -21.87 -4.55 -0.48
N VAL A 190 -21.09 -3.59 -0.99
CA VAL A 190 -19.65 -3.70 -1.15
C VAL A 190 -18.98 -2.98 0.00
N LYS A 191 -18.12 -3.68 0.73
CA LYS A 191 -17.29 -3.08 1.78
C LYS A 191 -15.99 -2.53 1.20
N GLY A 192 -15.41 -1.57 1.88
CA GLY A 192 -14.11 -1.02 1.47
C GLY A 192 -13.92 0.42 1.88
N TYR A 193 -13.02 1.10 1.17
CA TYR A 193 -12.60 2.43 1.53
C TYR A 193 -12.58 3.40 0.34
N LEU A 194 -12.92 4.65 0.63
CA LEU A 194 -12.54 5.82 -0.16
C LEU A 194 -11.31 6.44 0.50
N ILE A 195 -10.18 6.37 -0.18
CA ILE A 195 -8.91 6.89 0.33
C ILE A 195 -8.67 8.27 -0.27
N GLY A 196 -8.76 9.29 0.60
CA GLY A 196 -8.51 10.67 0.22
C GLY A 196 -7.01 10.95 0.08
N MET A 197 -6.62 11.46 -1.08
CA MET A 197 -5.23 11.78 -1.44
C MET A 197 -5.02 13.28 -1.48
N GLY A 198 -3.88 13.76 -0.96
CA GLY A 198 -3.49 15.18 -1.03
C GLY A 198 -3.73 15.95 0.25
N GLN A 199 -3.37 17.24 0.19
CA GLN A 199 -3.56 18.18 1.29
C GLN A 199 -4.89 18.93 1.16
N PRO A 200 -5.49 19.37 2.28
CA PRO A 200 -6.73 20.17 2.24
C PRO A 200 -6.54 21.52 1.53
N THR A 201 -5.33 22.07 1.57
CA THR A 201 -5.03 23.36 0.91
C THR A 201 -4.88 23.13 -0.59
N PRO A 202 -5.71 23.77 -1.44
CA PRO A 202 -5.61 23.64 -2.88
C PRO A 202 -4.24 24.10 -3.41
N SER A 203 -3.69 23.33 -4.32
CA SER A 203 -2.40 23.59 -4.97
C SER A 203 -2.55 23.60 -6.49
N PRO A 204 -1.74 24.37 -7.23
CA PRO A 204 -1.80 24.39 -8.68
C PRO A 204 -1.55 23.01 -9.29
N ILE A 205 -2.34 22.64 -10.31
CA ILE A 205 -2.17 21.38 -11.03
C ILE A 205 -1.01 21.55 -12.02
N PRO A 206 0.06 20.72 -11.92
CA PRO A 206 1.21 20.85 -12.82
C PRO A 206 0.91 20.28 -14.20
N LYS A 207 1.48 20.94 -15.21
CA LYS A 207 1.66 20.38 -16.56
C LYS A 207 2.99 19.64 -16.57
N LEU A 208 2.96 18.36 -16.88
CA LEU A 208 4.16 17.53 -16.93
C LEU A 208 4.61 17.34 -18.38
N ASP A 209 5.93 17.40 -18.60
CA ASP A 209 6.54 17.05 -19.88
C ASP A 209 6.65 15.52 -20.07
N GLU A 210 7.27 15.09 -21.16
CA GLU A 210 7.48 13.68 -21.48
C GLU A 210 8.34 12.92 -20.44
N LYS A 211 9.12 13.66 -19.65
CA LYS A 211 10.02 13.12 -18.61
C LYS A 211 9.48 13.29 -17.19
N ASP A 212 8.19 13.62 -17.04
CA ASP A 212 7.53 13.93 -15.78
C ASP A 212 8.10 15.13 -15.02
N ALA A 213 8.85 16.01 -15.71
CA ALA A 213 9.26 17.28 -15.16
C ALA A 213 8.13 18.31 -15.28
N VAL A 214 8.04 19.21 -14.30
CA VAL A 214 7.03 20.27 -14.30
C VAL A 214 7.43 21.31 -15.36
N ALA A 215 6.69 21.37 -16.46
CA ALA A 215 6.85 22.33 -17.53
C ALA A 215 6.09 23.65 -17.28
N GLY A 216 5.13 23.65 -16.36
CA GLY A 216 4.30 24.77 -15.97
C GLY A 216 3.12 24.32 -15.14
N TYR A 217 2.15 25.20 -14.97
CA TYR A 217 0.91 24.91 -14.27
C TYR A 217 -0.28 25.25 -15.15
N TRP A 218 -1.41 24.58 -14.91
CA TRP A 218 -2.66 24.95 -15.55
C TRP A 218 -3.13 26.30 -15.07
N GLU A 219 -3.49 27.17 -16.01
CA GLU A 219 -4.07 28.47 -15.73
C GLU A 219 -5.59 28.43 -15.80
N GLN A 220 -6.25 29.32 -15.09
CA GLN A 220 -7.72 29.39 -15.05
C GLN A 220 -8.32 29.50 -16.46
N GLU A 221 -7.78 30.36 -17.31
CA GLU A 221 -8.26 30.58 -18.68
C GLU A 221 -8.11 29.33 -19.56
N GLU A 222 -7.05 28.56 -19.37
CA GLU A 222 -6.83 27.32 -20.12
C GLU A 222 -7.85 26.25 -19.73
N VAL A 223 -8.06 26.04 -18.42
CA VAL A 223 -9.06 25.10 -17.93
C VAL A 223 -10.46 25.48 -18.41
N GLN A 224 -10.78 26.76 -18.41
CA GLN A 224 -12.05 27.25 -18.95
C GLN A 224 -12.21 26.95 -20.44
N ARG A 225 -11.15 27.05 -21.25
CA ARG A 225 -11.20 26.72 -22.69
C ARG A 225 -11.44 25.23 -22.94
N PHE A 226 -10.80 24.36 -22.18
CA PHE A 226 -10.95 22.90 -22.31
C PHE A 226 -12.25 22.40 -21.68
N GLY A 227 -12.72 23.01 -20.61
CA GLY A 227 -13.99 22.67 -19.95
C GLY A 227 -15.25 23.09 -20.71
N ASN A 228 -15.10 23.95 -21.72
CA ASN A 228 -16.26 24.52 -22.47
C ASN A 228 -17.03 23.48 -23.28
N PHE A 229 -16.44 22.36 -23.71
CA PHE A 229 -17.15 21.37 -24.54
C PHE A 229 -18.22 20.58 -23.77
N GLY A 230 -18.05 20.33 -22.47
CA GLY A 230 -19.08 19.70 -21.63
C GLY A 230 -19.87 20.70 -20.77
N MET A 231 -19.28 21.84 -20.43
CA MET A 231 -19.88 22.84 -19.57
C MET A 231 -20.78 23.84 -20.28
N ALA A 232 -20.57 24.11 -21.60
CA ALA A 232 -21.48 24.94 -22.36
C ALA A 232 -22.91 24.38 -22.33
N GLU A 233 -23.04 23.05 -22.32
CA GLU A 233 -24.32 22.36 -22.23
C GLU A 233 -24.88 22.45 -20.78
N THR A 234 -24.06 22.28 -19.75
CA THR A 234 -24.49 22.38 -18.36
C THR A 234 -24.82 23.81 -17.95
N LEU A 235 -24.03 24.79 -18.41
CA LEU A 235 -24.27 26.22 -18.15
C LEU A 235 -25.45 26.77 -18.92
N SER A 236 -25.68 26.30 -20.14
CA SER A 236 -26.85 26.68 -20.94
C SER A 236 -28.14 26.15 -20.30
N VAL A 237 -28.13 24.94 -19.77
CA VAL A 237 -29.26 24.34 -19.05
C VAL A 237 -29.51 25.09 -17.75
N LEU A 238 -28.47 25.43 -16.98
CA LEU A 238 -28.57 26.23 -15.76
C LEU A 238 -29.13 27.62 -16.03
N ALA A 239 -28.68 28.29 -17.08
CA ALA A 239 -29.18 29.61 -17.47
C ALA A 239 -30.64 29.57 -17.93
N MET A 240 -31.04 28.52 -18.66
CA MET A 240 -32.44 28.29 -19.07
C MET A 240 -33.36 28.04 -17.86
N GLU A 241 -32.89 27.26 -16.89
CA GLU A 241 -33.69 26.91 -15.69
C GLU A 241 -33.80 28.07 -14.69
N GLN A 242 -32.82 28.96 -14.63
CA GLN A 242 -32.88 30.18 -13.79
C GLN A 242 -33.72 31.31 -14.38
N GLY A 243 -34.32 31.08 -15.53
CA GLY A 243 -35.18 32.08 -16.20
C GLY A 243 -34.46 33.35 -16.65
N GLN A 244 -33.13 33.32 -16.68
CA GLN A 244 -32.32 34.43 -17.14
C GLN A 244 -32.26 34.41 -18.67
N HIS A 245 -33.29 34.95 -19.28
CA HIS A 245 -33.37 35.15 -20.70
C HIS A 245 -32.60 36.41 -21.19
N ASP A 246 -31.63 36.88 -20.40
CA ASP A 246 -30.77 37.98 -20.85
C ASP A 246 -29.79 37.49 -21.89
N ARG A 247 -30.13 37.74 -23.15
CA ARG A 247 -29.29 37.52 -24.34
C ARG A 247 -27.95 38.27 -24.29
N ASN A 248 -27.75 39.11 -23.30
CA ASN A 248 -26.55 39.91 -23.02
C ASN A 248 -25.88 39.56 -21.67
N ALA A 249 -26.31 38.53 -20.96
CA ALA A 249 -25.56 38.05 -19.84
C ALA A 249 -24.25 37.46 -20.38
N GLY A 250 -23.26 38.32 -20.48
CA GLY A 250 -21.90 37.93 -20.81
C GLY A 250 -21.46 36.83 -19.88
N HIS A 251 -20.54 36.04 -20.34
CA HIS A 251 -19.90 34.85 -19.73
C HIS A 251 -19.56 34.88 -18.22
N GLY A 252 -20.23 35.73 -17.41
CA GLY A 252 -19.88 36.01 -16.02
C GLY A 252 -20.44 35.06 -14.95
N ALA A 253 -21.61 34.44 -15.18
CA ALA A 253 -22.23 33.62 -14.14
C ALA A 253 -21.59 32.20 -14.01
N GLY A 254 -20.85 31.77 -15.03
CA GLY A 254 -20.07 30.53 -14.97
C GLY A 254 -18.64 30.71 -14.49
N SER A 255 -18.16 31.97 -14.41
CA SER A 255 -16.76 32.26 -14.08
C SER A 255 -16.40 31.93 -12.63
N ASP A 256 -17.32 32.11 -11.70
CA ASP A 256 -17.04 31.87 -10.26
C ASP A 256 -16.93 30.37 -9.93
N LEU A 257 -17.71 29.52 -10.58
CA LEU A 257 -17.62 28.06 -10.38
C LEU A 257 -16.32 27.48 -10.97
N LEU A 258 -15.75 28.13 -11.98
CA LEU A 258 -14.51 27.74 -12.63
C LEU A 258 -13.28 28.46 -12.11
N SER A 259 -13.46 29.46 -11.23
CA SER A 259 -12.36 30.31 -10.78
C SER A 259 -11.21 29.53 -10.15
N ASN A 260 -11.47 28.37 -9.57
CA ASN A 260 -10.49 27.52 -8.88
C ASN A 260 -10.25 26.17 -9.55
N ALA A 261 -10.75 25.92 -10.76
CA ALA A 261 -10.63 24.62 -11.42
C ALA A 261 -9.18 24.25 -11.82
N HIS A 262 -8.26 25.21 -11.84
CA HIS A 262 -6.83 25.02 -12.03
C HIS A 262 -6.08 24.63 -10.75
N LEU A 263 -6.78 24.68 -9.60
CA LEU A 263 -6.28 24.28 -8.28
C LEU A 263 -6.93 22.97 -7.86
N SER A 264 -6.17 22.08 -7.23
CA SER A 264 -6.72 20.88 -6.63
C SER A 264 -6.24 20.72 -5.19
N GLY A 265 -7.18 20.39 -4.31
CA GLY A 265 -6.95 19.96 -2.94
C GLY A 265 -7.71 18.69 -2.63
N LEU A 266 -7.48 18.09 -1.48
CA LEU A 266 -8.31 16.98 -0.99
C LEU A 266 -9.73 17.49 -0.71
N ASP A 267 -10.70 17.04 -1.49
CA ASP A 267 -12.12 17.28 -1.23
C ASP A 267 -12.70 16.21 -0.28
N ALA A 268 -12.33 16.34 0.99
CA ALA A 268 -12.80 15.44 2.04
C ALA A 268 -14.33 15.47 2.19
N ALA A 269 -14.97 16.62 1.97
CA ALA A 269 -16.41 16.77 2.08
C ALA A 269 -17.15 15.95 1.03
N ASN A 270 -16.68 15.99 -0.22
CA ASN A 270 -17.24 15.18 -1.31
C ASN A 270 -17.03 13.67 -1.03
N LEU A 271 -15.83 13.24 -0.59
CA LEU A 271 -15.55 11.84 -0.27
C LEU A 271 -16.38 11.34 0.92
N GLN A 272 -16.56 12.14 1.97
CA GLN A 272 -17.42 11.79 3.11
C GLN A 272 -18.89 11.69 2.71
N ARG A 273 -19.36 12.57 1.82
CA ARG A 273 -20.71 12.48 1.24
C ARG A 273 -20.88 11.18 0.45
N LEU A 274 -19.93 10.82 -0.41
CA LEU A 274 -19.95 9.56 -1.14
C LEU A 274 -19.87 8.35 -0.22
N SER A 275 -19.04 8.42 0.83
CA SER A 275 -18.96 7.41 1.88
C SER A 275 -20.34 7.14 2.51
N SER A 276 -21.06 8.19 2.91
CA SER A 276 -22.41 8.07 3.48
C SER A 276 -23.44 7.50 2.50
N GLN A 277 -23.31 7.79 1.21
CA GLN A 277 -24.24 7.30 0.18
C GLN A 277 -23.97 5.85 -0.22
N THR A 278 -22.72 5.43 -0.22
CA THR A 278 -22.30 4.12 -0.71
C THR A 278 -22.09 3.08 0.39
N GLY A 279 -21.85 3.54 1.61
CA GLY A 279 -21.50 2.69 2.75
C GLY A 279 -20.03 2.24 2.75
N LEU A 280 -19.17 2.86 1.91
CA LEU A 280 -17.72 2.71 1.99
C LEU A 280 -17.18 3.59 3.13
N ASP A 281 -16.18 3.12 3.84
CA ASP A 281 -15.49 3.92 4.85
C ASP A 281 -14.59 4.97 4.19
N TYR A 282 -14.45 6.14 4.83
CA TYR A 282 -13.53 7.18 4.37
C TYR A 282 -12.28 7.23 5.25
N ALA A 283 -11.11 7.35 4.62
CA ALA A 283 -9.85 7.62 5.30
C ALA A 283 -8.97 8.53 4.44
N ALA A 284 -8.34 9.53 5.05
CA ALA A 284 -7.32 10.34 4.38
C ALA A 284 -5.96 9.66 4.51
N LEU A 285 -5.18 9.61 3.42
CA LEU A 285 -3.85 9.02 3.41
C LEU A 285 -2.80 10.12 3.59
N THR A 286 -2.12 10.14 4.72
CA THR A 286 -1.02 11.07 4.98
C THR A 286 0.33 10.48 4.61
N GLN A 287 0.49 9.17 4.79
CA GLN A 287 1.72 8.44 4.48
C GLN A 287 1.43 7.11 3.77
N PRO A 288 2.27 6.69 2.81
CA PRO A 288 2.09 5.41 2.11
C PRO A 288 2.01 4.18 3.04
N SER A 289 2.67 4.25 4.19
CA SER A 289 2.74 3.16 5.18
C SER A 289 1.43 2.88 5.92
N GLU A 290 0.44 3.77 5.82
CA GLU A 290 -0.87 3.63 6.48
C GLU A 290 -1.80 2.69 5.70
N LEU A 291 -1.71 2.68 4.38
CA LEU A 291 -2.62 1.90 3.52
C LEU A 291 -2.62 0.38 3.82
N PRO A 292 -1.46 -0.27 4.06
CA PRO A 292 -1.44 -1.68 4.42
C PRO A 292 -2.23 -2.01 5.69
N ALA A 293 -2.21 -1.13 6.69
CA ALA A 293 -2.97 -1.33 7.93
C ALA A 293 -4.48 -1.26 7.69
N LEU A 294 -4.94 -0.31 6.84
CA LEU A 294 -6.33 -0.23 6.41
C LEU A 294 -6.74 -1.48 5.61
N ALA A 295 -5.88 -1.93 4.70
CA ALA A 295 -6.16 -3.09 3.85
C ALA A 295 -6.18 -4.44 4.62
N THR A 296 -5.52 -4.52 5.78
CA THR A 296 -5.48 -5.73 6.61
C THR A 296 -6.30 -5.60 7.90
N GLY A 297 -7.19 -4.62 7.97
CA GLY A 297 -8.04 -4.35 9.13
C GLY A 297 -8.92 -5.52 9.54
N MET A 298 -9.24 -5.60 10.84
CA MET A 298 -10.16 -6.61 11.37
C MET A 298 -11.55 -6.44 10.74
N GLY A 299 -12.18 -7.56 10.38
CA GLY A 299 -13.51 -7.56 9.73
C GLY A 299 -13.47 -7.53 8.20
N LEU A 300 -12.29 -7.30 7.59
CA LEU A 300 -12.10 -7.32 6.13
C LEU A 300 -11.48 -8.64 5.63
N SER A 301 -11.17 -9.57 6.52
CA SER A 301 -10.58 -10.86 6.14
C SER A 301 -11.66 -11.90 5.81
N ALA A 302 -11.33 -12.77 4.87
CA ALA A 302 -11.98 -14.06 4.68
C ALA A 302 -11.04 -15.18 5.08
N TYR A 303 -11.56 -16.37 5.39
CA TYR A 303 -10.74 -17.56 5.60
C TYR A 303 -10.75 -18.41 4.33
N ARG A 304 -9.56 -18.73 3.84
CA ARG A 304 -9.38 -19.59 2.67
C ARG A 304 -8.21 -20.52 2.87
N TRP A 305 -8.34 -21.75 2.37
CA TRP A 305 -7.20 -22.65 2.22
C TRP A 305 -6.27 -22.05 1.17
N ALA A 306 -5.03 -21.74 1.58
CA ALA A 306 -4.03 -21.14 0.71
C ALA A 306 -2.69 -21.84 0.92
N ASP A 307 -1.94 -21.96 -0.16
CA ASP A 307 -0.62 -22.54 -0.11
C ASP A 307 0.32 -21.61 0.65
N THR A 308 0.75 -22.10 1.81
CA THR A 308 1.62 -21.38 2.73
C THR A 308 3.03 -21.92 2.60
N ASP A 309 3.98 -21.03 2.51
CA ASP A 309 5.41 -21.38 2.49
C ASP A 309 5.83 -21.92 3.86
N MET A 310 6.22 -23.18 3.90
CA MET A 310 6.67 -23.86 5.12
C MET A 310 8.16 -23.66 5.41
N ARG A 311 8.92 -22.96 4.54
CA ARG A 311 10.34 -22.71 4.75
C ARG A 311 10.67 -22.05 6.10
N PRO A 312 9.95 -21.00 6.56
CA PRO A 312 10.21 -20.40 7.87
C PRO A 312 10.03 -21.39 9.03
N TRP A 313 9.02 -22.25 8.94
CA TRP A 313 8.73 -23.27 9.96
C TRP A 313 9.78 -24.36 10.05
N LEU A 314 10.51 -24.62 8.97
CA LEU A 314 11.64 -25.56 8.93
C LEU A 314 12.97 -24.85 9.26
N ALA A 315 13.16 -23.62 8.82
CA ALA A 315 14.38 -22.86 9.02
C ALA A 315 14.59 -22.44 10.48
N VAL A 316 13.53 -21.99 11.18
CA VAL A 316 13.64 -21.57 12.58
C VAL A 316 14.15 -22.69 13.49
N PRO A 317 13.56 -23.91 13.53
CA PRO A 317 14.10 -24.99 14.34
C PRO A 317 15.50 -25.44 13.89
N ALA A 318 15.82 -25.38 12.58
CA ALA A 318 17.16 -25.67 12.08
C ALA A 318 18.21 -24.69 12.65
N ILE A 319 17.90 -23.38 12.65
CA ILE A 319 18.76 -22.34 13.24
C ILE A 319 18.91 -22.55 14.74
N VAL A 320 17.84 -22.85 15.46
CA VAL A 320 17.87 -23.12 16.90
C VAL A 320 18.78 -24.31 17.20
N LEU A 321 18.65 -25.42 16.46
CA LEU A 321 19.52 -26.60 16.63
C LEU A 321 20.99 -26.26 16.36
N PHE A 322 21.24 -25.44 15.34
CA PHE A 322 22.61 -25.01 15.02
C PHE A 322 23.18 -24.08 16.11
N CYS A 323 22.40 -23.15 16.63
CA CYS A 323 22.81 -22.30 17.76
C CYS A 323 23.10 -23.13 19.03
N ILE A 324 22.26 -24.11 19.36
CA ILE A 324 22.51 -25.03 20.46
C ILE A 324 23.80 -25.81 20.25
N TYR A 325 24.03 -26.31 19.05
CA TYR A 325 25.28 -27.00 18.71
C TYR A 325 26.50 -26.10 18.91
N LEU A 326 26.46 -24.86 18.45
CA LEU A 326 27.55 -23.89 18.65
C LEU A 326 27.79 -23.62 20.13
N ILE A 327 26.74 -23.31 20.89
CA ILE A 327 26.84 -23.02 22.33
C ILE A 327 27.51 -24.22 23.07
N LEU A 328 27.05 -25.44 22.82
CA LEU A 328 27.62 -26.63 23.44
C LEU A 328 29.08 -26.88 23.02
N THR A 329 29.45 -26.54 21.78
CA THR A 329 30.82 -26.68 21.27
C THR A 329 31.75 -25.64 21.90
N PHE A 330 31.32 -24.40 22.01
CA PHE A 330 32.08 -23.33 22.66
C PHE A 330 32.19 -23.53 24.15
N ALA A 331 31.16 -24.07 24.81
CA ALA A 331 31.22 -24.38 26.25
C ALA A 331 32.32 -25.43 26.61
N ASP A 332 32.51 -26.43 25.72
CA ASP A 332 33.54 -27.47 25.98
C ASP A 332 34.95 -27.03 25.54
N SER A 333 35.11 -26.07 24.66
CA SER A 333 36.42 -25.60 24.16
C SER A 333 37.18 -24.74 25.20
N GLY A 334 36.64 -24.48 26.36
CA GLY A 334 37.24 -23.63 27.41
C GLY A 334 37.33 -22.13 26.99
N LEU A 335 37.01 -21.80 25.77
CA LEU A 335 36.98 -20.42 25.28
C LEU A 335 35.98 -19.54 26.04
N TRP A 336 34.94 -20.14 26.58
CA TRP A 336 33.97 -19.41 27.42
C TRP A 336 34.59 -18.94 28.75
N MET A 337 35.56 -19.70 29.32
CA MET A 337 36.30 -19.29 30.50
C MET A 337 37.28 -18.16 30.23
N THR A 338 37.86 -18.15 29.04
CA THR A 338 38.74 -17.03 28.59
C THR A 338 37.95 -15.79 28.24
N ALA A 339 36.84 -15.90 27.52
CA ALA A 339 35.94 -14.80 27.19
C ALA A 339 35.29 -14.18 28.45
N SER A 340 34.83 -15.02 29.41
CA SER A 340 34.28 -14.54 30.66
C SER A 340 35.34 -13.91 31.60
N ARG A 341 36.59 -14.33 31.51
CA ARG A 341 37.72 -13.67 32.19
C ARG A 341 38.03 -12.32 31.55
N LEU A 342 38.04 -12.23 30.22
CA LEU A 342 38.24 -10.98 29.50
C LEU A 342 37.11 -9.97 29.78
N VAL A 343 35.87 -10.40 29.75
CA VAL A 343 34.72 -9.53 30.10
C VAL A 343 34.79 -9.06 31.54
N ARG A 344 35.14 -9.94 32.52
CA ARG A 344 35.36 -9.54 33.91
C ARG A 344 36.56 -8.60 34.06
N GLN A 345 37.63 -8.78 33.29
CA GLN A 345 38.78 -7.89 33.29
C GLN A 345 38.42 -6.50 32.72
N VAL A 346 37.64 -6.44 31.68
CA VAL A 346 37.17 -5.18 31.08
C VAL A 346 36.13 -4.50 31.99
N CYS A 347 35.14 -5.23 32.51
CA CYS A 347 34.18 -4.66 33.45
C CYS A 347 34.77 -4.32 34.82
N GLY A 348 35.82 -5.03 35.28
CA GLY A 348 36.54 -4.76 36.53
C GLY A 348 37.45 -3.52 36.45
N SER A 349 37.78 -3.06 35.22
CA SER A 349 38.59 -1.87 35.00
C SER A 349 37.78 -0.57 34.92
N VAL A 350 36.46 -0.66 34.83
CA VAL A 350 35.56 0.50 34.87
C VAL A 350 35.25 0.79 36.33
N LYS A 351 36.09 1.60 36.98
CA LYS A 351 35.77 2.24 38.28
C LYS A 351 34.48 3.04 38.10
N PRO A 352 33.49 2.90 38.98
CA PRO A 352 32.30 3.75 38.91
C PRO A 352 32.71 5.20 39.20
N PHE A 353 32.62 6.05 38.21
CA PHE A 353 32.75 7.47 38.37
C PHE A 353 31.47 8.01 39.03
N LEU A 354 31.41 7.91 40.37
CA LEU A 354 30.39 8.58 41.17
C LEU A 354 30.83 10.01 41.40
N PRO A 355 30.13 11.04 40.90
CA PRO A 355 30.38 12.40 41.30
C PRO A 355 29.90 12.59 42.74
N SER A 356 30.87 12.79 43.66
CA SER A 356 30.64 13.31 45.01
C SER A 356 30.15 14.75 44.85
N ARG A 357 28.87 15.02 45.17
CA ARG A 357 28.36 16.29 45.74
C ARG A 357 26.83 16.37 45.59
N PHE A 358 26.12 16.01 46.59
CA PHE A 358 24.98 16.76 47.09
C PHE A 358 24.84 16.51 48.59
N ARG A 359 25.46 17.39 49.38
CA ARG A 359 25.16 17.59 50.78
C ARG A 359 24.00 18.61 50.80
N LEU A 360 22.85 18.15 51.16
CA LEU A 360 21.76 19.03 51.64
C LEU A 360 22.17 19.45 53.07
N LYS A 361 22.32 20.73 53.30
CA LYS A 361 22.24 21.40 54.58
C LYS A 361 20.77 21.72 54.86
N GLU A 362 20.45 21.52 56.11
CA GLU A 362 19.23 21.91 56.84
C GLU A 362 18.46 23.08 56.26
#